data_c72dd63c115cfa3f1ee709ae7256145a
#
_entry.id   c72dd63c115cfa3f1ee709ae7256145a
#
_cell.length_a   1.000
_cell.length_b   1.000
_cell.length_c   1.000
_cell.angle_alpha   90.00
_cell.angle_beta   90.00
_cell.angle_gamma   90.00
#
_symmetry.space_group_name_H-M   'P 1'
#
loop_
_entity.id
_entity.type
_entity.pdbx_description
1 polymer ?
#
loop_
_entity_poly.entity_id
_entity_poly.type
_entity_poly.pdbx_seq_one_letter_code
_entity_poly.pdbx_strand_id
1 'polypeptide(L)'
;CKHYPGVLHTFSVGFPQKSYNELPYAKKFASKYGTNHHEIIMGGNFADILPDIVKYFDEPFADSSMVPLYFVSKLASEHVKVVLVGDGADELFGGYETYIANKYLMFYNKLPKLCRFIIDEMVNCLPISNSKMSIEHKLKRFVKFAGQSDAIASHALWRSIFDKLALKALLHPDILLELNNFDVSCQYKALAKPNFKHSVNDYCYLDFKNYLSADMLVKVDRMTMMNSLEARLPFLDQPFVEYSFRVPSEYKIRGLKKKYLMKK
;
A
#
# COMPACT_ATOMS: atom_id res chain seq x y z
N CYS A 1 -19.20 10.35 14.43
CA CYS A 1 -20.11 10.03 15.52
C CYS A 1 -20.56 11.28 16.30
N LYS A 2 -19.65 12.20 16.69
CA LYS A 2 -20.05 13.37 17.53
C LYS A 2 -21.02 14.35 16.85
N HIS A 3 -21.01 14.43 15.53
CA HIS A 3 -21.77 15.42 14.75
C HIS A 3 -22.82 14.77 13.83
N TYR A 4 -22.96 13.45 13.87
CA TYR A 4 -23.94 12.74 13.09
C TYR A 4 -25.13 12.34 13.99
N PRO A 5 -26.35 12.79 13.68
CA PRO A 5 -27.51 12.56 14.54
C PRO A 5 -28.10 11.15 14.46
N GLY A 6 -27.69 10.36 13.48
CA GLY A 6 -28.17 8.99 13.26
C GLY A 6 -27.21 7.92 13.76
N VAL A 7 -27.58 6.66 13.56
CA VAL A 7 -26.70 5.51 13.80
C VAL A 7 -25.75 5.36 12.62
N LEU A 8 -24.45 5.44 12.90
CA LEU A 8 -23.44 5.27 11.87
C LEU A 8 -23.20 3.78 11.59
N HIS A 9 -23.27 3.38 10.34
CA HIS A 9 -22.91 2.03 9.90
C HIS A 9 -21.40 1.96 9.66
N THR A 10 -20.77 0.86 10.08
CA THR A 10 -19.36 0.56 9.80
C THR A 10 -19.24 -0.84 9.24
N PHE A 11 -18.31 -1.04 8.32
CA PHE A 11 -18.17 -2.30 7.57
C PHE A 11 -16.73 -2.77 7.66
N SER A 12 -16.52 -4.07 7.86
CA SER A 12 -15.20 -4.66 7.92
C SER A 12 -15.16 -6.05 7.30
N VAL A 13 -14.05 -6.35 6.64
CA VAL A 13 -13.74 -7.69 6.14
C VAL A 13 -12.69 -8.33 7.04
N GLY A 14 -12.91 -9.59 7.39
CA GLY A 14 -11.98 -10.41 8.17
C GLY A 14 -11.48 -11.60 7.38
N PHE A 15 -10.45 -12.24 7.91
CA PHE A 15 -9.83 -13.43 7.34
C PHE A 15 -9.78 -14.55 8.39
N PRO A 16 -9.88 -15.84 7.96
CA PRO A 16 -9.74 -16.97 8.88
C PRO A 16 -8.36 -16.99 9.57
N GLN A 17 -7.31 -16.55 8.85
CA GLN A 17 -5.95 -16.49 9.38
C GLN A 17 -5.81 -15.34 10.38
N LYS A 18 -5.50 -15.67 11.64
CA LYS A 18 -5.38 -14.70 12.75
C LYS A 18 -4.43 -13.51 12.44
N SER A 19 -3.31 -13.77 11.74
CA SER A 19 -2.31 -12.74 11.40
C SER A 19 -2.82 -11.68 10.40
N TYR A 20 -3.89 -11.98 9.67
CA TYR A 20 -4.52 -11.10 8.69
C TYR A 20 -5.84 -10.49 9.19
N ASN A 21 -6.37 -11.01 10.31
CA ASN A 21 -7.69 -10.62 10.80
C ASN A 21 -7.64 -9.38 11.68
N GLU A 22 -8.22 -8.28 11.21
CA GLU A 22 -8.29 -6.98 11.89
C GLU A 22 -9.67 -6.74 12.58
N LEU A 23 -10.63 -7.67 12.45
CA LEU A 23 -11.96 -7.55 13.07
C LEU A 23 -11.96 -7.26 14.58
N PRO A 24 -11.04 -7.84 15.40
CA PRO A 24 -11.00 -7.51 16.82
C PRO A 24 -10.76 -6.02 17.11
N TYR A 25 -9.99 -5.34 16.26
CA TYR A 25 -9.78 -3.89 16.38
C TYR A 25 -11.00 -3.10 15.90
N ALA A 26 -11.62 -3.51 14.79
CA ALA A 26 -12.83 -2.91 14.26
C ALA A 26 -13.98 -2.99 15.29
N LYS A 27 -14.18 -4.14 15.94
CA LYS A 27 -15.16 -4.33 17.02
C LYS A 27 -14.96 -3.39 18.20
N LYS A 28 -13.71 -3.25 18.66
CA LYS A 28 -13.38 -2.32 19.75
C LYS A 28 -13.74 -0.88 19.38
N PHE A 29 -13.47 -0.49 18.13
CA PHE A 29 -13.81 0.82 17.63
C PHE A 29 -15.33 1.00 17.56
N ALA A 30 -16.03 0.06 16.98
CA ALA A 30 -17.50 0.07 16.87
C ALA A 30 -18.17 0.18 18.24
N SER A 31 -17.75 -0.63 19.21
CA SER A 31 -18.27 -0.57 20.59
C SER A 31 -18.00 0.78 21.25
N LYS A 32 -16.79 1.35 21.05
CA LYS A 32 -16.42 2.64 21.65
C LYS A 32 -17.27 3.80 21.13
N TYR A 33 -17.65 3.76 19.86
CA TYR A 33 -18.37 4.85 19.20
C TYR A 33 -19.86 4.57 18.97
N GLY A 34 -20.35 3.39 19.38
CA GLY A 34 -21.77 3.01 19.27
C GLY A 34 -22.24 2.88 17.82
N THR A 35 -21.39 2.38 16.92
CA THR A 35 -21.75 2.20 15.52
C THR A 35 -22.47 0.87 15.30
N ASN A 36 -23.36 0.82 14.31
CA ASN A 36 -23.90 -0.46 13.81
C ASN A 36 -22.86 -1.12 12.92
N HIS A 37 -22.19 -2.15 13.44
CA HIS A 37 -21.04 -2.76 12.81
C HIS A 37 -21.40 -4.03 12.06
N HIS A 38 -21.06 -4.06 10.76
CA HIS A 38 -21.29 -5.19 9.87
C HIS A 38 -19.96 -5.82 9.48
N GLU A 39 -19.91 -7.15 9.56
CA GLU A 39 -18.67 -7.90 9.28
C GLU A 39 -18.92 -8.99 8.26
N ILE A 40 -17.94 -9.22 7.41
CA ILE A 40 -17.87 -10.39 6.55
C ILE A 40 -16.51 -11.08 6.73
N ILE A 41 -16.53 -12.40 6.88
CA ILE A 41 -15.30 -13.20 6.92
C ILE A 41 -15.07 -13.80 5.54
N MET A 42 -13.92 -13.49 4.95
CA MET A 42 -13.48 -14.09 3.70
C MET A 42 -13.23 -15.58 3.92
N GLY A 43 -14.20 -16.40 3.55
CA GLY A 43 -14.11 -17.86 3.59
C GLY A 43 -14.69 -18.45 2.32
N GLY A 44 -14.07 -19.49 1.79
CA GLY A 44 -14.56 -20.19 0.62
C GLY A 44 -13.86 -19.84 -0.70
N ASN A 45 -14.42 -20.28 -1.78
CA ASN A 45 -13.87 -20.14 -3.12
C ASN A 45 -14.27 -18.77 -3.72
N PHE A 46 -13.39 -17.77 -3.60
CA PHE A 46 -13.58 -16.47 -4.26
C PHE A 46 -13.12 -16.49 -5.73
N ALA A 47 -12.68 -17.64 -6.24
CA ALA A 47 -12.29 -17.79 -7.65
C ALA A 47 -13.46 -17.55 -8.59
N ASP A 48 -14.70 -17.87 -8.16
CA ASP A 48 -15.89 -17.73 -8.97
C ASP A 48 -16.23 -16.28 -9.33
N ILE A 49 -15.89 -15.32 -8.46
CA ILE A 49 -16.13 -13.88 -8.71
C ILE A 49 -14.97 -13.20 -9.47
N LEU A 50 -13.81 -13.84 -9.53
CA LEU A 50 -12.62 -13.22 -10.13
C LEU A 50 -12.80 -12.86 -11.61
N PRO A 51 -13.43 -13.69 -12.47
CA PRO A 51 -13.69 -13.32 -13.85
C PRO A 51 -14.53 -12.04 -13.99
N ASP A 52 -15.55 -11.87 -13.15
CA ASP A 52 -16.40 -10.67 -13.19
C ASP A 52 -15.64 -9.43 -12.71
N ILE A 53 -14.83 -9.55 -11.66
CA ILE A 53 -13.97 -8.48 -11.19
C ILE A 53 -13.00 -8.06 -12.30
N VAL A 54 -12.29 -9.02 -12.92
CA VAL A 54 -11.31 -8.74 -13.99
C VAL A 54 -11.99 -8.05 -15.17
N LYS A 55 -13.17 -8.53 -15.57
CA LYS A 55 -13.95 -7.92 -16.66
C LYS A 55 -14.33 -6.46 -16.35
N TYR A 56 -14.61 -6.15 -15.07
CA TYR A 56 -15.03 -4.82 -14.66
C TYR A 56 -13.86 -3.79 -14.62
N PHE A 57 -12.61 -4.26 -14.55
CA PHE A 57 -11.43 -3.38 -14.56
C PHE A 57 -11.08 -2.81 -15.94
N ASP A 58 -11.54 -3.42 -17.04
CA ASP A 58 -11.22 -3.06 -18.43
C ASP A 58 -9.74 -3.23 -18.82
N GLU A 59 -8.86 -3.38 -17.87
CA GLU A 59 -7.40 -3.55 -18.06
C GLU A 59 -6.84 -4.57 -17.05
N PRO A 60 -5.65 -5.17 -17.30
CA PRO A 60 -5.02 -6.05 -16.34
C PRO A 60 -4.70 -5.33 -15.03
N PHE A 61 -5.21 -5.85 -13.93
CA PHE A 61 -5.02 -5.29 -12.59
C PHE A 61 -4.56 -6.39 -11.62
N ALA A 62 -3.48 -6.16 -10.86
CA ALA A 62 -2.80 -7.21 -10.10
C ALA A 62 -2.86 -7.06 -8.57
N ASP A 63 -3.51 -6.03 -8.01
CA ASP A 63 -3.65 -5.89 -6.57
C ASP A 63 -4.73 -6.84 -6.04
N SER A 64 -4.31 -7.92 -5.38
CA SER A 64 -5.19 -8.94 -4.79
C SER A 64 -6.16 -8.40 -3.74
N SER A 65 -5.93 -7.20 -3.19
CA SER A 65 -6.86 -6.57 -2.23
C SER A 65 -8.16 -6.08 -2.87
N MET A 66 -8.27 -6.12 -4.21
CA MET A 66 -9.53 -5.90 -4.91
C MET A 66 -10.63 -6.88 -4.47
N VAL A 67 -10.26 -8.14 -4.19
CA VAL A 67 -11.23 -9.18 -3.81
C VAL A 67 -11.89 -8.89 -2.45
N PRO A 68 -11.15 -8.69 -1.34
CA PRO A 68 -11.78 -8.29 -0.07
C PRO A 68 -12.51 -6.96 -0.15
N LEU A 69 -12.04 -6.02 -0.97
CA LEU A 69 -12.73 -4.75 -1.17
C LEU A 69 -14.08 -4.92 -1.88
N TYR A 70 -14.15 -5.80 -2.88
CA TYR A 70 -15.43 -6.16 -3.51
C TYR A 70 -16.44 -6.67 -2.47
N PHE A 71 -16.06 -7.62 -1.63
CA PHE A 71 -16.97 -8.21 -0.65
C PHE A 71 -17.43 -7.23 0.42
N VAL A 72 -16.55 -6.38 0.94
CA VAL A 72 -16.96 -5.37 1.91
C VAL A 72 -17.81 -4.28 1.27
N SER A 73 -17.58 -3.95 0.00
CA SER A 73 -18.41 -3.00 -0.76
C SER A 73 -19.79 -3.57 -1.04
N LYS A 74 -19.88 -4.86 -1.37
CA LYS A 74 -21.16 -5.56 -1.54
C LYS A 74 -21.98 -5.54 -0.25
N LEU A 75 -21.35 -5.90 0.88
CA LEU A 75 -21.99 -5.82 2.19
C LEU A 75 -22.47 -4.39 2.52
N ALA A 76 -21.64 -3.39 2.24
CA ALA A 76 -21.97 -2.00 2.53
C ALA A 76 -23.15 -1.49 1.67
N SER A 77 -23.22 -1.90 0.40
CA SER A 77 -24.28 -1.48 -0.53
C SER A 77 -25.69 -1.94 -0.14
N GLU A 78 -25.80 -3.00 0.68
CA GLU A 78 -27.06 -3.48 1.25
C GLU A 78 -27.63 -2.50 2.31
N HIS A 79 -26.81 -1.65 2.87
CA HIS A 79 -27.17 -0.78 4.00
C HIS A 79 -27.09 0.71 3.66
N VAL A 80 -26.13 1.12 2.81
CA VAL A 80 -25.87 2.53 2.52
C VAL A 80 -25.56 2.74 1.03
N LYS A 81 -25.68 3.98 0.56
CA LYS A 81 -25.30 4.36 -0.81
C LYS A 81 -23.95 5.07 -0.89
N VAL A 82 -23.48 5.59 0.21
CA VAL A 82 -22.21 6.33 0.29
C VAL A 82 -21.43 5.84 1.51
N VAL A 83 -20.14 5.62 1.35
CA VAL A 83 -19.20 5.28 2.43
C VAL A 83 -18.02 6.22 2.48
N LEU A 84 -17.49 6.43 3.68
CA LEU A 84 -16.20 7.08 3.87
C LEU A 84 -15.10 6.02 3.97
N VAL A 85 -14.04 6.18 3.19
CA VAL A 85 -12.89 5.27 3.18
C VAL A 85 -11.61 5.99 3.57
N GLY A 86 -10.64 5.24 4.08
CA GLY A 86 -9.41 5.80 4.67
C GLY A 86 -8.22 5.87 3.73
N ASP A 87 -8.43 5.60 2.44
CA ASP A 87 -7.35 5.60 1.44
C ASP A 87 -6.75 7.00 1.28
N GLY A 88 -5.47 7.05 0.93
CA GLY A 88 -4.68 8.28 0.91
C GLY A 88 -3.95 8.59 2.22
N ALA A 89 -4.40 8.04 3.36
CA ALA A 89 -3.77 8.31 4.65
C ALA A 89 -2.33 7.76 4.76
N ASP A 90 -2.03 6.67 4.08
CA ASP A 90 -0.69 6.07 4.05
C ASP A 90 0.29 6.93 3.25
N GLU A 91 -0.12 7.43 2.10
CA GLU A 91 0.66 8.30 1.23
C GLU A 91 0.88 9.68 1.85
N LEU A 92 -0.10 10.21 2.56
CA LEU A 92 -0.01 11.54 3.18
C LEU A 92 0.80 11.54 4.49
N PHE A 93 0.73 10.45 5.28
CA PHE A 93 1.31 10.39 6.64
C PHE A 93 2.36 9.30 6.82
N GLY A 94 2.93 8.78 5.74
CA GLY A 94 4.05 7.84 5.79
C GLY A 94 3.68 6.49 6.41
N GLY A 95 2.60 5.86 5.94
CA GLY A 95 2.09 4.61 6.49
C GLY A 95 2.79 3.35 5.99
N TYR A 96 3.48 3.39 4.86
CA TYR A 96 4.11 2.22 4.26
C TYR A 96 5.51 1.93 4.83
N GLU A 97 5.88 0.65 4.82
CA GLU A 97 7.23 0.20 5.23
C GLU A 97 8.33 0.74 4.31
N THR A 98 8.00 0.99 3.04
CA THR A 98 8.93 1.53 2.04
C THR A 98 9.48 2.90 2.45
N TYR A 99 8.71 3.72 3.16
CA TYR A 99 9.21 5.01 3.66
C TYR A 99 10.24 4.85 4.78
N ILE A 100 10.09 3.82 5.63
CA ILE A 100 11.10 3.46 6.61
C ILE A 100 12.35 2.95 5.89
N ALA A 101 12.17 2.09 4.88
CA ALA A 101 13.26 1.58 4.07
C ALA A 101 14.05 2.73 3.42
N ASN A 102 13.37 3.70 2.80
CA ASN A 102 14.02 4.89 2.22
C ASN A 102 14.84 5.68 3.24
N LYS A 103 14.32 5.84 4.47
CA LYS A 103 15.04 6.53 5.55
C LYS A 103 16.36 5.84 5.89
N TYR A 104 16.40 4.52 5.92
CA TYR A 104 17.59 3.75 6.26
C TYR A 104 18.49 3.46 5.06
N LEU A 105 17.99 3.57 3.82
CA LEU A 105 18.76 3.36 2.61
C LEU A 105 20.00 4.25 2.53
N MET A 106 19.87 5.52 2.91
CA MET A 106 20.99 6.47 2.90
C MET A 106 22.11 6.04 3.85
N PHE A 107 21.79 5.47 5.00
CA PHE A 107 22.78 4.94 5.94
C PHE A 107 23.41 3.66 5.43
N TYR A 108 22.59 2.74 4.90
CA TYR A 108 23.08 1.49 4.31
C TYR A 108 24.05 1.75 3.16
N ASN A 109 23.73 2.69 2.26
CA ASN A 109 24.57 3.02 1.10
C ASN A 109 25.90 3.71 1.49
N LYS A 110 26.02 4.27 2.68
CA LYS A 110 27.29 4.82 3.22
C LYS A 110 28.22 3.73 3.75
N LEU A 111 27.73 2.53 3.99
CA LEU A 111 28.57 1.42 4.47
C LEU A 111 29.55 0.95 3.38
N PRO A 112 30.77 0.54 3.76
CA PRO A 112 31.71 -0.11 2.85
C PRO A 112 31.07 -1.33 2.15
N LYS A 113 31.50 -1.62 0.94
CA LYS A 113 30.94 -2.77 0.16
C LYS A 113 31.03 -4.09 0.92
N LEU A 114 32.14 -4.33 1.65
CA LEU A 114 32.30 -5.54 2.44
C LEU A 114 31.26 -5.66 3.57
N CYS A 115 30.99 -4.55 4.27
CA CYS A 115 29.97 -4.54 5.33
C CYS A 115 28.56 -4.80 4.77
N ARG A 116 28.24 -4.21 3.62
CA ARG A 116 26.96 -4.46 2.94
C ARG A 116 26.84 -5.93 2.53
N PHE A 117 27.89 -6.49 1.92
CA PHE A 117 27.92 -7.92 1.54
C PHE A 117 27.67 -8.84 2.75
N ILE A 118 28.34 -8.59 3.89
CA ILE A 118 28.13 -9.39 5.11
C ILE A 118 26.68 -9.26 5.60
N ILE A 119 26.11 -8.05 5.61
CA ILE A 119 24.71 -7.82 6.01
C ILE A 119 23.77 -8.57 5.08
N ASP A 120 23.99 -8.51 3.77
CA ASP A 120 23.14 -9.16 2.76
C ASP A 120 23.14 -10.68 2.94
N GLU A 121 24.33 -11.29 3.13
CA GLU A 121 24.44 -12.73 3.39
C GLU A 121 23.77 -13.13 4.70
N MET A 122 23.98 -12.39 5.79
CA MET A 122 23.30 -12.66 7.06
C MET A 122 21.78 -12.57 6.93
N VAL A 123 21.27 -11.58 6.23
CA VAL A 123 19.82 -11.40 6.01
C VAL A 123 19.26 -12.51 5.13
N ASN A 124 19.98 -12.92 4.09
CA ASN A 124 19.54 -14.00 3.19
C ASN A 124 19.49 -15.36 3.89
N CYS A 125 20.36 -15.60 4.89
CA CYS A 125 20.36 -16.82 5.71
C CYS A 125 19.19 -16.90 6.71
N LEU A 126 18.43 -15.81 6.95
CA LEU A 126 17.29 -15.85 7.87
C LEU A 126 16.23 -16.84 7.39
N PRO A 127 15.64 -17.66 8.29
CA PRO A 127 14.56 -18.57 7.93
C PRO A 127 13.33 -17.81 7.47
N ILE A 128 12.57 -18.42 6.54
CA ILE A 128 11.33 -17.82 6.02
C ILE A 128 10.18 -18.13 7.00
N SER A 129 9.46 -17.10 7.42
CA SER A 129 8.24 -17.23 8.21
C SER A 129 7.00 -16.98 7.34
N ASN A 130 5.93 -17.75 7.61
CA ASN A 130 4.64 -17.59 6.93
C ASN A 130 3.72 -16.53 7.58
N SER A 131 4.23 -15.72 8.51
CA SER A 131 3.43 -14.67 9.13
C SER A 131 3.34 -13.42 8.25
N LYS A 132 2.19 -12.73 8.29
CA LYS A 132 1.99 -11.45 7.60
C LYS A 132 3.11 -10.48 8.01
N MET A 133 3.85 -9.97 7.03
CA MET A 133 4.87 -8.94 7.20
C MET A 133 5.93 -9.24 8.28
N SER A 134 6.46 -10.45 8.27
CA SER A 134 7.56 -10.85 9.14
C SER A 134 8.81 -9.97 8.95
N ILE A 135 9.62 -9.84 9.99
CA ILE A 135 10.81 -8.96 9.97
C ILE A 135 11.81 -9.45 8.93
N GLU A 136 12.02 -10.76 8.83
CA GLU A 136 12.94 -11.35 7.85
C GLU A 136 12.49 -11.06 6.41
N HIS A 137 11.18 -11.10 6.13
CA HIS A 137 10.66 -10.74 4.79
C HIS A 137 10.98 -9.28 4.44
N LYS A 138 10.77 -8.36 5.40
CA LYS A 138 11.09 -6.94 5.22
C LYS A 138 12.58 -6.72 4.98
N LEU A 139 13.44 -7.39 5.74
CA LEU A 139 14.89 -7.28 5.62
C LEU A 139 15.38 -7.85 4.29
N LYS A 140 14.93 -9.05 3.90
CA LYS A 140 15.28 -9.65 2.60
C LYS A 140 14.83 -8.76 1.43
N ARG A 141 13.61 -8.20 1.50
CA ARG A 141 13.15 -7.26 0.47
C ARG A 141 13.96 -5.96 0.47
N PHE A 142 14.38 -5.48 1.64
CA PHE A 142 15.23 -4.29 1.75
C PHE A 142 16.56 -4.52 1.06
N VAL A 143 17.33 -5.54 1.45
CA VAL A 143 18.69 -5.78 0.90
C VAL A 143 18.64 -6.10 -0.59
N LYS A 144 17.62 -6.84 -1.05
CA LYS A 144 17.44 -7.18 -2.47
C LYS A 144 17.44 -5.96 -3.39
N PHE A 145 16.89 -4.84 -2.95
CA PHE A 145 16.71 -3.65 -3.78
C PHE A 145 17.48 -2.41 -3.27
N ALA A 146 18.12 -2.48 -2.10
CA ALA A 146 18.90 -1.36 -1.56
C ALA A 146 20.18 -1.06 -2.36
N GLY A 147 20.73 -2.05 -3.07
CA GLY A 147 21.96 -1.90 -3.87
C GLY A 147 21.80 -1.20 -5.21
N GLN A 148 20.62 -0.66 -5.54
CA GLN A 148 20.41 0.09 -6.78
C GLN A 148 21.22 1.38 -6.80
N SER A 149 21.62 1.82 -7.99
CA SER A 149 22.39 3.05 -8.19
C SER A 149 21.65 4.33 -7.81
N ASP A 150 20.32 4.24 -7.74
CA ASP A 150 19.42 5.36 -7.49
C ASP A 150 18.38 4.98 -6.43
N ALA A 151 18.21 5.85 -5.41
CA ALA A 151 17.26 5.64 -4.34
C ALA A 151 15.78 5.67 -4.80
N ILE A 152 15.47 6.40 -5.87
CA ILE A 152 14.13 6.38 -6.48
C ILE A 152 13.88 5.04 -7.15
N ALA A 153 14.89 4.45 -7.79
CA ALA A 153 14.79 3.11 -8.36
C ALA A 153 14.57 2.05 -7.28
N SER A 154 15.27 2.14 -6.14
CA SER A 154 15.02 1.27 -4.99
C SER A 154 13.57 1.39 -4.50
N HIS A 155 13.05 2.60 -4.39
CA HIS A 155 11.67 2.85 -3.96
C HIS A 155 10.65 2.23 -4.93
N ALA A 156 10.81 2.41 -6.23
CA ALA A 156 9.96 1.83 -7.26
C ALA A 156 9.98 0.28 -7.22
N LEU A 157 11.16 -0.32 -7.06
CA LEU A 157 11.31 -1.77 -6.98
C LEU A 157 10.71 -2.36 -5.70
N TRP A 158 10.72 -1.63 -4.58
CA TRP A 158 9.98 -2.05 -3.38
C TRP A 158 8.45 -2.03 -3.56
N ARG A 159 7.93 -1.31 -4.55
CA ARG A 159 6.52 -1.35 -4.97
C ARG A 159 6.24 -2.42 -6.01
N SER A 160 7.23 -2.81 -6.79
CA SER A 160 7.08 -3.80 -7.85
C SER A 160 6.86 -5.22 -7.29
N ILE A 161 5.99 -5.99 -7.94
CA ILE A 161 5.77 -7.41 -7.65
C ILE A 161 6.88 -8.24 -8.29
N PHE A 162 7.24 -7.95 -9.54
CA PHE A 162 8.26 -8.66 -10.30
C PHE A 162 9.51 -7.80 -10.45
N ASP A 163 10.67 -8.39 -10.20
CA ASP A 163 11.95 -7.83 -10.60
C ASP A 163 12.33 -8.26 -12.02
N LYS A 164 13.44 -7.73 -12.54
CA LYS A 164 13.92 -8.04 -13.89
C LYS A 164 14.19 -9.54 -14.11
N LEU A 165 14.65 -10.26 -13.08
CA LEU A 165 14.93 -11.70 -13.18
C LEU A 165 13.63 -12.49 -13.26
N ALA A 166 12.66 -12.15 -12.42
CA ALA A 166 11.33 -12.76 -12.43
C ALA A 166 10.59 -12.49 -13.77
N LEU A 167 10.69 -11.28 -14.32
CA LEU A 167 10.14 -10.96 -15.64
C LEU A 167 10.80 -11.78 -16.75
N LYS A 168 12.13 -11.95 -16.71
CA LYS A 168 12.86 -12.80 -17.68
C LYS A 168 12.44 -14.27 -17.61
N ALA A 169 12.10 -14.77 -16.43
CA ALA A 169 11.64 -16.14 -16.26
C ALA A 169 10.17 -16.35 -16.68
N LEU A 170 9.37 -15.29 -16.67
CA LEU A 170 7.93 -15.35 -16.91
C LEU A 170 7.54 -15.05 -18.35
N LEU A 171 8.24 -14.11 -19.00
CA LEU A 171 7.82 -13.56 -20.29
C LEU A 171 8.53 -14.27 -21.46
N HIS A 172 7.83 -14.33 -22.59
CA HIS A 172 8.40 -14.84 -23.84
C HIS A 172 9.57 -13.94 -24.30
N PRO A 173 10.63 -14.52 -24.94
CA PRO A 173 11.80 -13.76 -25.40
C PRO A 173 11.47 -12.54 -26.27
N ASP A 174 10.48 -12.64 -27.16
CA ASP A 174 10.09 -11.52 -28.05
C ASP A 174 9.56 -10.33 -27.25
N ILE A 175 8.72 -10.59 -26.23
CA ILE A 175 8.24 -9.54 -25.33
C ILE A 175 9.39 -8.92 -24.52
N LEU A 176 10.36 -9.74 -24.11
CA LEU A 176 11.55 -9.25 -23.41
C LEU A 176 12.41 -8.34 -24.28
N LEU A 177 12.49 -8.58 -25.58
CA LEU A 177 13.19 -7.71 -26.51
C LEU A 177 12.51 -6.33 -26.61
N GLU A 178 11.19 -6.28 -26.65
CA GLU A 178 10.43 -5.02 -26.63
C GLU A 178 10.60 -4.28 -25.29
N LEU A 179 10.68 -5.02 -24.18
CA LEU A 179 10.86 -4.48 -22.83
C LEU A 179 12.32 -4.23 -22.44
N ASN A 180 13.28 -4.44 -23.33
CA ASN A 180 14.73 -4.40 -23.00
C ASN A 180 15.17 -3.07 -22.37
N ASN A 181 14.50 -1.97 -22.69
CA ASN A 181 14.73 -0.64 -22.12
C ASN A 181 13.70 -0.23 -21.06
N PHE A 182 12.79 -1.14 -20.66
CA PHE A 182 11.78 -0.81 -19.66
C PHE A 182 12.40 -0.68 -18.27
N ASP A 183 12.29 0.51 -17.69
CA ASP A 183 12.68 0.81 -16.32
C ASP A 183 11.44 1.16 -15.49
N VAL A 184 11.08 0.28 -14.55
CA VAL A 184 9.95 0.48 -13.62
C VAL A 184 10.04 1.81 -12.87
N SER A 185 11.25 2.34 -12.71
CA SER A 185 11.49 3.60 -12.00
C SER A 185 11.28 4.85 -12.84
N CYS A 186 11.09 4.73 -14.16
CA CYS A 186 11.05 5.91 -15.03
C CYS A 186 9.88 6.85 -14.70
N GLN A 187 8.72 6.32 -14.36
CA GLN A 187 7.56 7.13 -13.93
C GLN A 187 7.85 7.87 -12.63
N TYR A 188 8.47 7.20 -11.64
CA TYR A 188 8.86 7.82 -10.38
C TYR A 188 9.93 8.91 -10.60
N LYS A 189 10.91 8.66 -11.46
CA LYS A 189 11.96 9.63 -11.82
C LYS A 189 11.38 10.86 -12.52
N ALA A 190 10.42 10.67 -13.41
CA ALA A 190 9.74 11.76 -14.10
C ALA A 190 8.93 12.67 -13.16
N LEU A 191 8.40 12.10 -12.05
CA LEU A 191 7.69 12.85 -11.02
C LEU A 191 8.62 13.51 -10.00
N ALA A 192 9.88 13.10 -9.92
CA ALA A 192 10.84 13.66 -8.97
C ALA A 192 11.15 15.12 -9.34
N LYS A 193 10.93 16.02 -8.38
CA LYS A 193 11.21 17.45 -8.57
C LYS A 193 12.73 17.72 -8.56
N PRO A 194 13.21 18.81 -9.18
CA PRO A 194 14.64 19.18 -9.16
C PRO A 194 15.24 19.30 -7.74
N ASN A 195 14.44 19.66 -6.74
CA ASN A 195 14.90 19.80 -5.34
C ASN A 195 14.59 18.55 -4.49
N PHE A 196 14.55 17.36 -5.07
CA PHE A 196 14.28 16.12 -4.38
C PHE A 196 15.34 15.85 -3.30
N LYS A 197 14.95 15.91 -2.02
CA LYS A 197 15.86 15.79 -0.86
C LYS A 197 15.90 14.40 -0.27
N HIS A 198 15.22 13.44 -0.88
CA HIS A 198 15.01 12.09 -0.34
C HIS A 198 14.38 12.06 1.06
N SER A 199 13.58 13.07 1.38
CA SER A 199 12.80 13.10 2.61
C SER A 199 11.59 12.15 2.53
N VAL A 200 10.97 11.85 3.66
CA VAL A 200 9.72 11.07 3.69
C VAL A 200 8.64 11.77 2.86
N ASN A 201 8.57 13.10 2.90
CA ASN A 201 7.59 13.86 2.12
C ASN A 201 7.79 13.71 0.61
N ASP A 202 9.04 13.64 0.15
CA ASP A 202 9.33 13.45 -1.27
C ASP A 202 8.83 12.09 -1.77
N TYR A 203 9.09 11.02 -1.01
CA TYR A 203 8.58 9.68 -1.36
C TYR A 203 7.07 9.57 -1.20
N CYS A 204 6.48 10.21 -0.18
CA CYS A 204 5.03 10.33 -0.05
C CYS A 204 4.42 11.01 -1.30
N TYR A 205 5.06 12.07 -1.81
CA TYR A 205 4.61 12.74 -3.03
C TYR A 205 4.69 11.85 -4.27
N LEU A 206 5.76 11.08 -4.42
CA LEU A 206 5.88 10.12 -5.53
C LEU A 206 4.76 9.09 -5.50
N ASP A 207 4.50 8.48 -4.33
CA ASP A 207 3.43 7.50 -4.18
C ASP A 207 2.04 8.14 -4.35
N PHE A 208 1.83 9.35 -3.85
CA PHE A 208 0.60 10.09 -4.03
C PHE A 208 0.28 10.33 -5.52
N LYS A 209 1.30 10.66 -6.33
CA LYS A 209 1.14 10.94 -7.76
C LYS A 209 1.11 9.71 -8.64
N ASN A 210 1.66 8.59 -8.21
CA ASN A 210 1.77 7.38 -9.00
C ASN A 210 0.96 6.23 -8.37
N TYR A 211 1.41 5.67 -7.27
CA TYR A 211 0.82 4.48 -6.66
C TYR A 211 -0.63 4.71 -6.21
N LEU A 212 -0.91 5.82 -5.53
CA LEU A 212 -2.27 6.14 -5.10
C LEU A 212 -3.22 6.29 -6.29
N SER A 213 -2.83 7.05 -7.30
CA SER A 213 -3.69 7.35 -8.45
C SER A 213 -3.88 6.17 -9.41
N ALA A 214 -2.83 5.38 -9.65
CA ALA A 214 -2.85 4.31 -10.66
C ALA A 214 -3.26 2.93 -10.09
N ASP A 215 -3.18 2.74 -8.78
CA ASP A 215 -3.51 1.46 -8.12
C ASP A 215 -4.65 1.65 -7.10
N MET A 216 -4.40 2.37 -6.00
CA MET A 216 -5.31 2.41 -4.86
C MET A 216 -6.67 3.01 -5.21
N LEU A 217 -6.70 4.16 -5.90
CA LEU A 217 -7.95 4.84 -6.24
C LEU A 217 -8.72 4.12 -7.36
N VAL A 218 -8.03 3.56 -8.34
CA VAL A 218 -8.65 2.73 -9.37
C VAL A 218 -9.36 1.54 -8.75
N LYS A 219 -8.68 0.85 -7.84
CA LYS A 219 -9.25 -0.28 -7.11
C LYS A 219 -10.47 0.11 -6.29
N VAL A 220 -10.37 1.20 -5.51
CA VAL A 220 -11.48 1.65 -4.67
C VAL A 220 -12.68 2.01 -5.54
N ASP A 221 -12.49 2.82 -6.57
CA ASP A 221 -13.54 3.23 -7.48
C ASP A 221 -14.22 2.03 -8.15
N ARG A 222 -13.44 1.15 -8.79
CA ARG A 222 -13.98 0.00 -9.51
C ARG A 222 -14.76 -0.96 -8.61
N MET A 223 -14.23 -1.29 -7.44
CA MET A 223 -14.87 -2.26 -6.54
C MET A 223 -16.11 -1.71 -5.84
N THR A 224 -16.12 -0.43 -5.49
CA THR A 224 -17.31 0.20 -4.91
C THR A 224 -18.37 0.43 -5.98
N MET A 225 -18.00 0.95 -7.16
CA MET A 225 -18.95 1.21 -8.25
C MET A 225 -19.54 -0.07 -8.81
N MET A 226 -18.79 -1.18 -8.86
CA MET A 226 -19.35 -2.51 -9.23
C MET A 226 -20.52 -2.92 -8.33
N ASN A 227 -20.57 -2.40 -7.10
CA ASN A 227 -21.64 -2.63 -6.14
C ASN A 227 -22.61 -1.44 -5.98
N SER A 228 -22.60 -0.47 -6.91
CA SER A 228 -23.43 0.75 -6.84
C SER A 228 -23.28 1.51 -5.52
N LEU A 229 -22.07 1.57 -5.00
CA LEU A 229 -21.69 2.22 -3.76
C LEU A 229 -20.72 3.38 -4.07
N GLU A 230 -21.01 4.57 -3.59
CA GLU A 230 -20.11 5.72 -3.74
C GLU A 230 -19.10 5.76 -2.58
N ALA A 231 -17.81 5.73 -2.88
CA ALA A 231 -16.74 5.93 -1.90
C ALA A 231 -16.27 7.39 -1.89
N ARG A 232 -16.24 7.98 -0.72
CA ARG A 232 -15.66 9.31 -0.50
C ARG A 232 -14.42 9.21 0.38
N LEU A 233 -13.38 9.98 0.03
CA LEU A 233 -12.05 9.91 0.62
C LEU A 233 -11.70 11.23 1.33
N PRO A 234 -12.05 11.40 2.61
CA PRO A 234 -11.81 12.66 3.33
C PRO A 234 -10.34 13.06 3.42
N PHE A 235 -9.42 12.09 3.39
CA PHE A 235 -7.98 12.36 3.37
C PHE A 235 -7.50 13.01 2.07
N LEU A 236 -8.27 12.91 0.98
CA LEU A 236 -7.93 13.48 -0.33
C LEU A 236 -8.61 14.82 -0.60
N ASP A 237 -9.25 15.41 0.42
CA ASP A 237 -9.70 16.80 0.35
C ASP A 237 -8.51 17.73 0.10
N GLN A 238 -8.61 18.60 -0.92
CA GLN A 238 -7.48 19.37 -1.41
C GLN A 238 -6.78 20.19 -0.31
N PRO A 239 -7.47 21.00 0.53
CA PRO A 239 -6.84 21.72 1.62
C PRO A 239 -6.10 20.80 2.60
N PHE A 240 -6.66 19.62 2.87
CA PHE A 240 -6.03 18.64 3.76
C PHE A 240 -4.77 18.03 3.15
N VAL A 241 -4.79 17.69 1.87
CA VAL A 241 -3.60 17.21 1.13
C VAL A 241 -2.49 18.25 1.16
N GLU A 242 -2.80 19.49 0.80
CA GLU A 242 -1.82 20.59 0.80
C GLU A 242 -1.22 20.81 2.20
N TYR A 243 -2.06 20.80 3.23
CA TYR A 243 -1.60 20.87 4.62
C TYR A 243 -0.69 19.71 4.98
N SER A 244 -1.07 18.48 4.63
CA SER A 244 -0.30 17.28 4.96
C SER A 244 1.12 17.32 4.41
N PHE A 245 1.33 17.86 3.20
CA PHE A 245 2.66 18.02 2.62
C PHE A 245 3.50 19.14 3.24
N ARG A 246 2.89 20.07 4.00
CA ARG A 246 3.60 21.06 4.82
C ARG A 246 4.05 20.49 6.16
N VAL A 247 3.45 19.38 6.62
CA VAL A 247 3.85 18.70 7.86
C VAL A 247 5.27 18.13 7.71
N PRO A 248 6.23 18.49 8.59
CA PRO A 248 7.59 17.95 8.54
C PRO A 248 7.63 16.43 8.65
N SER A 249 8.60 15.81 7.97
CA SER A 249 8.74 14.36 7.87
C SER A 249 8.84 13.63 9.21
N GLU A 250 9.44 14.25 10.22
CA GLU A 250 9.59 13.71 11.58
C GLU A 250 8.26 13.54 12.34
N TYR A 251 7.22 14.27 11.97
CA TYR A 251 5.86 14.08 12.48
C TYR A 251 5.12 12.96 11.76
N LYS A 252 5.55 12.58 10.56
CA LYS A 252 5.00 11.43 9.82
C LYS A 252 5.62 10.12 10.26
N ILE A 253 6.96 10.07 10.35
CA ILE A 253 7.72 8.89 10.77
C ILE A 253 8.74 9.27 11.85
N ARG A 254 8.58 8.70 13.04
CA ARG A 254 9.52 8.87 14.15
C ARG A 254 10.17 7.54 14.53
N GLY A 255 11.47 7.39 14.27
CA GLY A 255 12.13 6.08 14.37
C GLY A 255 11.48 5.08 13.42
N LEU A 256 10.96 3.98 13.95
CA LEU A 256 10.20 2.96 13.22
C LEU A 256 8.67 3.16 13.32
N LYS A 257 8.20 4.20 14.00
CA LYS A 257 6.77 4.46 14.18
C LYS A 257 6.22 5.23 12.98
N LYS A 258 5.39 4.57 12.20
CA LYS A 258 4.66 5.12 11.04
C LYS A 258 3.38 5.84 11.46
N LYS A 259 2.89 6.80 10.64
CA LYS A 259 1.71 7.61 10.93
C LYS A 259 1.79 8.24 12.34
N TYR A 260 2.96 8.74 12.72
CA TYR A 260 3.24 9.14 14.10
C TYR A 260 2.25 10.19 14.61
N LEU A 261 1.99 11.24 13.83
CA LEU A 261 1.05 12.30 14.19
C LEU A 261 -0.39 11.78 14.34
N MET A 262 -0.82 10.88 13.46
CA MET A 262 -2.18 10.33 13.48
C MET A 262 -2.43 9.37 14.65
N LYS A 263 -1.37 8.84 15.27
CA LYS A 263 -1.45 7.89 16.40
C LYS A 263 -1.33 8.57 17.77
N LYS A 264 -1.17 9.88 17.81
CA LYS A 264 -1.18 10.72 19.02
C LYS A 264 -2.55 11.30 19.27
#